data_6e3fa7506acd11a6c0ff5d7b9b197864
#
_entry.id   6e3fa7506acd11a6c0ff5d7b9b197864
#
_cell.length_a   1.000
_cell.length_b   1.000
_cell.length_c   1.000
_cell.angle_alpha   90.00
_cell.angle_beta   90.00
_cell.angle_gamma   90.00
#
_symmetry.space_group_name_H-M   'P 1'
#
loop_
_entity.id
_entity.type
_entity.pdbx_description
1 polymer ?
#
loop_
_entity_poly.entity_id
_entity_poly.type
_entity_poly.pdbx_seq_one_letter_code
_entity_poly.pdbx_strand_id
1 'polypeptide(L)'
;MNAIKEARKFIEKNPAHSSARTLSRLVLALESEVDFPITDLYALDMDRFNLALEILREWRLDRYYAGKARLFDISLQMADLART
;
A
#
# COMPACT_ATOMS: atom_id res chain seq x y z
N MET A 1 3.73 10.11 12.98
CA MET A 1 4.24 8.97 12.20
C MET A 1 3.65 9.02 10.80
N ASN A 2 4.44 8.71 9.79
CA ASN A 2 4.01 8.76 8.40
C ASN A 2 3.87 7.35 7.85
N ALA A 3 2.65 6.82 7.83
CA ALA A 3 2.39 5.46 7.40
C ALA A 3 2.65 5.26 5.91
N ILE A 4 2.39 6.27 5.10
CA ILE A 4 2.63 6.21 3.66
C ILE A 4 4.13 6.04 3.40
N LYS A 5 4.95 6.82 4.10
CA LYS A 5 6.40 6.72 3.98
C LYS A 5 6.92 5.36 4.45
N GLU A 6 6.38 4.85 5.55
CA GLU A 6 6.76 3.54 6.07
C GLU A 6 6.38 2.42 5.10
N ALA A 7 5.18 2.49 4.52
CA ALA A 7 4.73 1.50 3.55
C ALA A 7 5.65 1.51 2.32
N ARG A 8 6.01 2.69 1.84
CA ARG A 8 6.93 2.81 0.71
C ARG A 8 8.27 2.14 1.00
N LYS A 9 8.83 2.41 2.17
CA LYS A 9 10.10 1.79 2.57
C LYS A 9 10.00 0.28 2.65
N PHE A 10 8.92 -0.23 3.22
CA PHE A 10 8.71 -1.66 3.34
C PHE A 10 8.60 -2.33 1.96
N ILE A 11 7.82 -1.73 1.07
CA ILE A 11 7.63 -2.28 -0.29
C ILE A 11 8.95 -2.27 -1.05
N GLU A 12 9.71 -1.18 -0.95
CA GLU A 12 11.00 -1.07 -1.65
C GLU A 12 12.00 -2.13 -1.17
N LYS A 13 12.02 -2.40 0.13
CA LYS A 13 12.96 -3.36 0.71
C LYS A 13 12.52 -4.81 0.54
N ASN A 14 11.23 -5.05 0.37
CA ASN A 14 10.67 -6.40 0.39
C ASN A 14 9.70 -6.62 -0.77
N PRO A 15 10.12 -6.37 -2.03
CA PRO A 15 9.17 -6.42 -3.16
C PRO A 15 8.54 -7.78 -3.40
N ALA A 16 9.19 -8.85 -2.98
CA ALA A 16 8.65 -10.21 -3.15
C ALA A 16 7.80 -10.69 -1.97
N HIS A 17 7.73 -9.91 -0.90
CA HIS A 17 6.97 -10.28 0.29
C HIS A 17 5.46 -10.17 0.02
N SER A 18 4.71 -11.16 0.50
CA SER A 18 3.25 -11.16 0.27
C SER A 18 2.55 -9.94 0.85
N SER A 19 3.00 -9.47 2.02
CA SER A 19 2.44 -8.26 2.63
C SER A 19 2.72 -7.01 1.78
N ALA A 20 3.90 -6.95 1.14
CA ALA A 20 4.22 -5.83 0.25
C ALA A 20 3.28 -5.81 -0.95
N ARG A 21 2.96 -6.98 -1.50
CA ARG A 21 2.02 -7.08 -2.61
C ARG A 21 0.62 -6.64 -2.20
N THR A 22 0.18 -7.07 -1.02
CA THR A 22 -1.14 -6.70 -0.51
C THR A 22 -1.23 -5.20 -0.28
N LEU A 23 -0.21 -4.59 0.33
CA LEU A 23 -0.18 -3.15 0.56
C LEU A 23 -0.13 -2.38 -0.77
N SER A 24 0.60 -2.89 -1.76
CA SER A 24 0.65 -2.27 -3.08
C SER A 24 -0.72 -2.28 -3.75
N ARG A 25 -1.43 -3.41 -3.68
CA ARG A 25 -2.78 -3.51 -4.24
C ARG A 25 -3.76 -2.59 -3.54
N LEU A 26 -3.61 -2.44 -2.21
CA LEU A 26 -4.45 -1.51 -1.45
C LEU A 26 -4.24 -0.08 -1.94
N VAL A 27 -2.99 0.35 -2.11
CA VAL A 27 -2.68 1.71 -2.57
C VAL A 27 -3.21 1.94 -3.98
N LEU A 28 -3.05 0.95 -4.87
CA LEU A 28 -3.57 1.06 -6.24
C LEU A 28 -5.09 1.19 -6.23
N ALA A 29 -5.78 0.43 -5.39
CA ALA A 29 -7.23 0.51 -5.27
C ALA A 29 -7.67 1.88 -4.76
N LEU A 30 -6.97 2.42 -3.77
CA LEU A 30 -7.26 3.74 -3.23
C LEU A 30 -7.09 4.83 -4.28
N GLU A 31 -6.00 4.78 -5.04
CA GLU A 31 -5.73 5.80 -6.06
C GLU A 31 -6.67 5.69 -7.25
N SER A 32 -7.01 4.47 -7.63
CA SER A 32 -7.86 4.21 -8.80
C SER A 32 -9.35 4.19 -8.46
N GLU A 33 -9.69 4.27 -7.18
CA GLU A 33 -11.07 4.23 -6.70
C GLU A 33 -11.80 2.96 -7.15
N VAL A 34 -11.11 1.83 -7.06
CA VAL A 34 -11.70 0.53 -7.39
C VAL A 34 -11.86 -0.30 -6.13
N ASP A 35 -12.64 -1.38 -6.24
CA ASP A 35 -12.90 -2.25 -5.11
C ASP A 35 -11.65 -2.99 -4.66
N PHE A 36 -11.55 -3.21 -3.36
CA PHE A 36 -10.49 -4.00 -2.76
C PHE A 36 -11.12 -4.98 -1.77
N PRO A 37 -10.83 -6.30 -1.89
CA PRO A 37 -11.40 -7.27 -0.96
C PRO A 37 -10.87 -7.03 0.45
N ILE A 38 -11.74 -6.59 1.35
CA ILE A 38 -11.34 -6.22 2.71
C ILE A 38 -10.69 -7.40 3.45
N THR A 39 -11.10 -8.62 3.11
CA THR A 39 -10.55 -9.81 3.74
C THR A 39 -9.09 -10.06 3.41
N ASP A 40 -8.58 -9.46 2.33
CA ASP A 40 -7.16 -9.57 2.00
C ASP A 40 -6.28 -8.92 3.07
N LEU A 41 -6.82 -7.96 3.82
CA LEU A 41 -6.10 -7.34 4.91
C LEU A 41 -5.83 -8.31 6.05
N TYR A 42 -6.64 -9.34 6.19
CA TYR A 42 -6.47 -10.35 7.24
C TYR A 42 -5.28 -11.27 6.98
N ALA A 43 -4.77 -11.29 5.76
CA ALA A 43 -3.56 -12.05 5.44
C ALA A 43 -2.29 -11.34 5.90
N LEU A 44 -2.39 -10.07 6.26
CA LEU A 44 -1.27 -9.30 6.77
C LEU A 44 -0.97 -9.69 8.21
N ASP A 45 0.32 -9.66 8.61
CA ASP A 45 0.65 -9.76 10.01
C ASP A 45 0.13 -8.52 10.75
N MET A 46 0.17 -8.56 12.08
CA MET A 46 -0.42 -7.48 12.87
C MET A 46 0.22 -6.12 12.58
N ASP A 47 1.54 -6.09 12.43
CA ASP A 47 2.24 -4.83 12.16
C ASP A 47 1.83 -4.23 10.82
N ARG A 48 1.72 -5.06 9.79
CA ARG A 48 1.32 -4.57 8.45
C ARG A 48 -0.16 -4.29 8.37
N PHE A 49 -0.97 -5.02 9.13
CA PHE A 49 -2.39 -4.71 9.25
C PHE A 49 -2.58 -3.32 9.85
N ASN A 50 -1.88 -3.02 10.95
CA ASN A 50 -1.94 -1.70 11.55
C ASN A 50 -1.44 -0.62 10.60
N LEU A 51 -0.40 -0.93 9.84
CA LEU A 51 0.12 0.00 8.82
C LEU A 51 -0.93 0.27 7.75
N ALA A 52 -1.65 -0.76 7.30
CA ALA A 52 -2.73 -0.59 6.32
C ALA A 52 -3.82 0.35 6.85
N LEU A 53 -4.21 0.20 8.11
CA LEU A 53 -5.20 1.08 8.72
C LEU A 53 -4.71 2.53 8.77
N GLU A 54 -3.43 2.73 9.09
CA GLU A 54 -2.86 4.08 9.11
C GLU A 54 -2.78 4.68 7.70
N ILE A 55 -2.50 3.86 6.68
CA ILE A 55 -2.54 4.31 5.29
C ILE A 55 -3.93 4.83 4.93
N LEU A 56 -4.96 4.07 5.30
CA LEU A 56 -6.34 4.49 5.03
C LEU A 56 -6.65 5.82 5.70
N ARG A 57 -6.22 5.97 6.95
CA ARG A 57 -6.44 7.22 7.68
C ARG A 57 -5.75 8.40 7.01
N GLU A 58 -4.47 8.25 6.69
CA GLU A 58 -3.70 9.32 6.07
C GLU A 58 -4.20 9.64 4.66
N TRP A 59 -4.62 8.63 3.92
CA TRP A 59 -5.15 8.83 2.58
C TRP A 59 -6.39 9.70 2.61
N ARG A 60 -7.24 9.47 3.59
CA ARG A 60 -8.45 10.26 3.75
C ARG A 60 -8.15 11.71 4.17
N LEU A 61 -7.17 11.89 5.07
CA LEU A 61 -6.89 13.20 5.65
C LEU A 61 -6.00 14.08 4.77
N ASP A 62 -5.10 13.47 4.01
CA ASP A 62 -4.11 14.24 3.23
C ASP A 62 -4.07 13.73 1.78
N ARG A 63 -4.97 14.27 0.98
CA ARG A 63 -5.16 13.85 -0.42
C ARG A 63 -4.01 14.27 -1.32
N TYR A 64 -3.27 15.29 -0.93
CA TYR A 64 -2.22 15.88 -1.76
C TYR A 64 -0.82 15.59 -1.26
N TYR A 65 -0.70 14.60 -0.40
CA TYR A 65 0.58 14.24 0.18
C TYR A 65 1.52 13.70 -0.89
N ALA A 66 2.72 14.31 -1.00
CA ALA A 66 3.68 13.94 -2.04
C ALA A 66 4.11 12.48 -1.95
N GLY A 67 4.24 11.96 -0.72
CA GLY A 67 4.59 10.56 -0.50
C GLY A 67 3.54 9.60 -1.05
N LYS A 68 2.29 10.02 -1.11
CA LYS A 68 1.20 9.22 -1.64
C LYS A 68 1.41 8.94 -3.14
N ALA A 69 1.74 9.97 -3.91
CA ALA A 69 1.99 9.79 -5.34
C ALA A 69 3.15 8.83 -5.59
N ARG A 70 4.23 8.97 -4.81
CA ARG A 70 5.39 8.10 -4.96
C ARG A 70 5.06 6.65 -4.58
N LEU A 71 4.26 6.46 -3.57
CA LEU A 71 3.83 5.12 -3.17
C LEU A 71 2.98 4.48 -4.26
N PHE A 72 2.14 5.26 -4.93
CA PHE A 72 1.35 4.77 -6.04
C PHE A 72 2.25 4.27 -7.18
N ASP A 73 3.28 5.03 -7.54
CA ASP A 73 4.22 4.64 -8.59
C ASP A 73 4.92 3.32 -8.25
N ILE A 74 5.39 3.18 -7.02
CA ILE A 74 6.04 1.95 -6.56
C ILE A 74 5.07 0.77 -6.63
N SER A 75 3.81 0.99 -6.25
CA SER A 75 2.79 -0.06 -6.28
C SER A 75 2.47 -0.49 -7.71
N LEU A 76 2.48 0.43 -8.66
CA LEU A 76 2.30 0.11 -10.07
C LEU A 76 3.44 -0.76 -10.58
N GLN A 77 4.69 -0.40 -10.25
CA GLN A 77 5.85 -1.17 -10.65
C GLN A 77 5.78 -2.59 -10.10
N MET A 78 5.36 -2.74 -8.86
CA MET A 78 5.22 -4.05 -8.25
C MET A 78 4.12 -4.87 -8.92
N ALA A 79 3.01 -4.25 -9.27
CA ALA A 79 1.93 -4.92 -9.96
C ALA A 79 2.39 -5.42 -11.34
N ASP A 80 3.19 -4.63 -12.04
CA ASP A 80 3.74 -5.03 -13.34
C ASP A 80 4.69 -6.23 -13.18
N LEU A 81 5.54 -6.21 -12.16
CA LEU A 81 6.43 -7.33 -11.89
C LEU A 81 5.66 -8.60 -11.56
N ALA A 82 4.55 -8.48 -10.85
CA ALA A 82 3.74 -9.63 -10.46
C ALA A 82 3.03 -10.29 -11.65
N ARG A 83 2.88 -9.57 -12.76
CA ARG A 83 2.25 -10.11 -13.97
C ARG A 83 3.20 -10.94 -14.82
N THR A 84 4.47 -10.73 -14.63
CA THR A 84 5.47 -11.48 -15.41
C THR A 84 5.85 -12.75 -14.70
#